data_64c2dc8cafc4fd3d0165be0d41587210
#
_entry.id   64c2dc8cafc4fd3d0165be0d41587210
#
_cell.length_a   1.000
_cell.length_b   1.000
_cell.length_c   1.000
_cell.angle_alpha   90.00
_cell.angle_beta   90.00
_cell.angle_gamma   90.00
#
_symmetry.space_group_name_H-M   'P 1'
#
loop_
_entity.id
_entity.type
_entity.pdbx_description
1 polymer ?
#
loop_
_entity_poly.entity_id
_entity_poly.type
_entity_poly.pdbx_seq_one_letter_code
_entity_poly.pdbx_strand_id
1 'polypeptide(L)'
;FKSLIALKTRCPIVFGFHPGAQKCSVEAAKIVRDAAIEAGAPENCIQWIEHPSIEATGALMKHDGIATILATGGPGMVKAAYSSGKPALGVGAGNAPAYVDKNVDIVRAANDLVLSKHFDYGMICATEQAIIADKEVYAPLIKELKRRKAYFVNDEEKAKLEQYMFGCTAYSGQTPKLNSVVPGKSPQYLSLIHI
;
A
#
# COMPACT_ATOMS: atom_id res chain seq x y z
N PHE A 1 10.29 4.60 -6.92
CA PHE A 1 10.37 5.81 -6.10
C PHE A 1 11.68 5.85 -5.30
N LYS A 2 11.94 4.89 -4.39
CA LYS A 2 13.13 4.89 -3.50
C LYS A 2 14.46 4.87 -4.25
N SER A 3 14.57 4.13 -5.37
CA SER A 3 15.75 4.15 -6.22
C SER A 3 16.02 5.55 -6.80
N LEU A 4 14.97 6.20 -7.32
CA LEU A 4 15.11 7.52 -7.94
C LEU A 4 15.49 8.60 -6.92
N ILE A 5 14.91 8.57 -5.70
CA ILE A 5 15.30 9.54 -4.68
C ILE A 5 16.73 9.30 -4.20
N ALA A 6 17.17 8.04 -4.06
CA ALA A 6 18.54 7.71 -3.71
C ALA A 6 19.53 8.21 -4.78
N LEU A 7 19.28 7.94 -6.04
CA LEU A 7 20.10 8.43 -7.16
C LEU A 7 20.15 9.95 -7.20
N LYS A 8 18.99 10.62 -7.05
CA LYS A 8 18.90 12.08 -7.06
C LYS A 8 19.70 12.73 -5.93
N THR A 9 19.78 12.09 -4.78
CA THR A 9 20.56 12.54 -3.62
C THR A 9 22.00 12.01 -3.61
N ARG A 10 22.41 11.25 -4.62
CA ARG A 10 23.72 10.59 -4.74
C ARG A 10 24.04 9.67 -3.57
N CYS A 11 23.03 9.01 -3.03
CA CYS A 11 23.13 8.02 -1.97
C CYS A 11 22.99 6.62 -2.56
N PRO A 12 23.92 5.68 -2.30
CA PRO A 12 23.67 4.29 -2.63
C PRO A 12 22.52 3.73 -1.79
N ILE A 13 21.79 2.76 -2.35
CA ILE A 13 20.66 2.14 -1.66
C ILE A 13 20.77 0.62 -1.67
N VAL A 14 20.45 -0.02 -0.55
CA VAL A 14 20.32 -1.48 -0.43
C VAL A 14 18.87 -1.81 -0.08
N PHE A 15 18.23 -2.63 -0.91
CA PHE A 15 16.84 -3.05 -0.71
C PHE A 15 16.74 -4.36 0.08
N GLY A 16 15.85 -4.40 1.06
CA GLY A 16 15.26 -5.61 1.60
C GLY A 16 13.86 -5.78 1.03
N PHE A 17 13.69 -6.55 -0.03
CA PHE A 17 12.40 -6.77 -0.66
C PHE A 17 11.55 -7.78 0.12
N HIS A 18 10.23 -7.69 -0.02
CA HIS A 18 9.33 -8.69 0.54
C HIS A 18 9.54 -10.04 -0.16
N PRO A 19 9.67 -11.17 0.57
CA PRO A 19 9.95 -12.47 -0.03
C PRO A 19 8.98 -12.87 -1.15
N GLY A 20 7.68 -12.60 -0.96
CA GLY A 20 6.64 -12.90 -1.96
C GLY A 20 6.72 -12.08 -3.25
N ALA A 21 7.46 -10.96 -3.25
CA ALA A 21 7.65 -10.09 -4.41
C ALA A 21 9.12 -10.01 -4.85
N GLN A 22 10.00 -10.84 -4.30
CA GLN A 22 11.44 -10.76 -4.50
C GLN A 22 11.84 -10.74 -5.99
N LYS A 23 11.33 -11.68 -6.78
CA LYS A 23 11.71 -11.82 -8.20
C LYS A 23 11.38 -10.57 -9.01
N CYS A 24 10.13 -10.11 -8.97
CA CYS A 24 9.72 -8.93 -9.74
C CYS A 24 10.37 -7.64 -9.23
N SER A 25 10.58 -7.51 -7.91
CA SER A 25 11.24 -6.35 -7.33
C SER A 25 12.72 -6.26 -7.69
N VAL A 26 13.42 -7.40 -7.75
CA VAL A 26 14.81 -7.48 -8.20
C VAL A 26 14.91 -7.11 -9.67
N GLU A 27 14.04 -7.63 -10.54
CA GLU A 27 14.07 -7.27 -11.98
C GLU A 27 13.79 -5.76 -12.17
N ALA A 28 12.83 -5.20 -11.46
CA ALA A 28 12.59 -3.76 -11.49
C ALA A 28 13.79 -2.94 -10.99
N ALA A 29 14.48 -3.42 -9.94
CA ALA A 29 15.69 -2.77 -9.42
C ALA A 29 16.84 -2.84 -10.40
N LYS A 30 17.03 -3.97 -11.10
CA LYS A 30 18.04 -4.14 -12.16
C LYS A 30 17.84 -3.14 -13.30
N ILE A 31 16.60 -3.03 -13.82
CA ILE A 31 16.28 -2.09 -14.90
C ILE A 31 16.68 -0.66 -14.51
N VAL A 32 16.32 -0.23 -13.30
CA VAL A 32 16.65 1.13 -12.83
C VAL A 32 18.14 1.29 -12.58
N ARG A 33 18.81 0.27 -12.01
CA ARG A 33 20.25 0.27 -11.78
C ARG A 33 21.03 0.37 -13.11
N ASP A 34 20.68 -0.48 -14.07
CA ASP A 34 21.41 -0.57 -15.32
C ASP A 34 21.28 0.73 -16.14
N ALA A 35 20.08 1.32 -16.17
CA ALA A 35 19.87 2.65 -16.76
C ALA A 35 20.64 3.75 -16.02
N ALA A 36 20.78 3.67 -14.70
CA ALA A 36 21.58 4.62 -13.93
C ALA A 36 23.06 4.49 -14.22
N ILE A 37 23.59 3.25 -14.34
CA ILE A 37 24.99 2.97 -14.67
C ILE A 37 25.29 3.47 -16.08
N GLU A 38 24.41 3.21 -17.05
CA GLU A 38 24.54 3.72 -18.44
C GLU A 38 24.61 5.26 -18.45
N ALA A 39 23.87 5.91 -17.55
CA ALA A 39 23.94 7.37 -17.37
C ALA A 39 25.13 7.87 -16.54
N GLY A 40 26.06 6.99 -16.14
CA GLY A 40 27.29 7.34 -15.42
C GLY A 40 27.24 7.20 -13.90
N ALA A 41 26.22 6.54 -13.34
CA ALA A 41 26.20 6.24 -11.91
C ALA A 41 27.18 5.09 -11.57
N PRO A 42 27.71 5.04 -10.33
CA PRO A 42 28.55 3.93 -9.88
C PRO A 42 27.80 2.58 -9.93
N GLU A 43 28.52 1.49 -10.24
CA GLU A 43 27.95 0.14 -10.34
C GLU A 43 27.17 -0.31 -9.09
N ASN A 44 27.60 0.13 -7.90
CA ASN A 44 26.99 -0.24 -6.62
C ASN A 44 25.94 0.75 -6.11
N CYS A 45 25.39 1.60 -6.98
CA CYS A 45 24.41 2.62 -6.59
C CYS A 45 23.08 2.03 -6.12
N ILE A 46 22.67 0.86 -6.62
CA ILE A 46 21.46 0.14 -6.24
C ILE A 46 21.78 -1.33 -5.99
N GLN A 47 21.52 -1.80 -4.79
CA GLN A 47 21.77 -3.17 -4.35
C GLN A 47 20.55 -3.75 -3.64
N TRP A 48 20.54 -5.04 -3.38
CA TRP A 48 19.48 -5.74 -2.65
C TRP A 48 20.00 -6.97 -1.91
N ILE A 49 19.22 -7.42 -0.92
CA ILE A 49 19.47 -8.70 -0.24
C ILE A 49 19.05 -9.84 -1.17
N GLU A 50 19.96 -10.71 -1.55
CA GLU A 50 19.68 -11.86 -2.44
C GLU A 50 18.70 -12.86 -1.82
N HIS A 51 18.87 -13.15 -0.52
CA HIS A 51 18.03 -14.08 0.24
C HIS A 51 17.34 -13.32 1.39
N PRO A 52 16.14 -12.76 1.14
CA PRO A 52 15.46 -11.94 2.13
C PRO A 52 14.99 -12.79 3.32
N SER A 53 15.37 -12.36 4.51
CA SER A 53 14.90 -12.91 5.78
C SER A 53 14.74 -11.80 6.81
N ILE A 54 14.07 -12.10 7.93
CA ILE A 54 13.94 -11.15 9.04
C ILE A 54 15.31 -10.84 9.62
N GLU A 55 16.16 -11.87 9.76
CA GLU A 55 17.53 -11.76 10.27
C GLU A 55 18.41 -10.89 9.36
N ALA A 56 18.40 -11.15 8.05
CA ALA A 56 19.17 -10.39 7.08
C ALA A 56 18.74 -8.92 7.03
N THR A 57 17.42 -8.67 7.06
CA THR A 57 16.87 -7.31 7.10
C THR A 57 17.23 -6.62 8.43
N GLY A 58 17.15 -7.32 9.55
CA GLY A 58 17.55 -6.81 10.85
C GLY A 58 19.03 -6.49 10.95
N ALA A 59 19.89 -7.33 10.38
CA ALA A 59 21.34 -7.10 10.29
C ALA A 59 21.66 -5.86 9.41
N LEU A 60 20.98 -5.74 8.26
CA LEU A 60 21.12 -4.56 7.39
C LEU A 60 20.75 -3.28 8.12
N MET A 61 19.62 -3.25 8.83
CA MET A 61 19.14 -2.07 9.57
C MET A 61 20.15 -1.61 10.64
N LYS A 62 20.92 -2.53 11.20
CA LYS A 62 21.90 -2.23 12.27
C LYS A 62 23.33 -2.02 11.74
N HIS A 63 23.57 -2.33 10.47
CA HIS A 63 24.91 -2.30 9.89
C HIS A 63 25.50 -0.88 9.89
N ASP A 64 26.77 -0.73 10.27
CA ASP A 64 27.41 0.60 10.44
C ASP A 64 27.48 1.39 9.14
N GLY A 65 27.54 0.75 8.00
CA GLY A 65 27.49 1.38 6.68
C GLY A 65 26.13 1.96 6.29
N ILE A 66 25.06 1.74 7.08
CA ILE A 66 23.74 2.28 6.81
C ILE A 66 23.54 3.56 7.62
N ALA A 67 23.40 4.67 6.94
CA ALA A 67 23.18 5.98 7.55
C ALA A 67 21.69 6.27 7.84
N THR A 68 20.78 5.80 6.98
CA THR A 68 19.33 6.09 7.09
C THR A 68 18.51 4.92 6.57
N ILE A 69 17.37 4.68 7.20
CA ILE A 69 16.43 3.63 6.84
C ILE A 69 15.14 4.23 6.25
N LEU A 70 14.76 3.80 5.05
CA LEU A 70 13.47 4.12 4.44
C LEU A 70 12.55 2.89 4.53
N ALA A 71 11.83 2.74 5.65
CA ALA A 71 10.96 1.59 5.89
C ALA A 71 9.56 1.82 5.33
N THR A 72 9.06 0.90 4.51
CA THR A 72 7.65 0.84 4.09
C THR A 72 7.16 -0.57 4.33
N GLY A 73 6.11 -0.72 5.11
CA GLY A 73 5.60 -2.05 5.44
C GLY A 73 4.60 -2.04 6.60
N GLY A 74 4.32 -3.21 7.13
CA GLY A 74 3.44 -3.37 8.28
C GLY A 74 4.01 -2.74 9.57
N PRO A 75 3.18 -2.60 10.62
CA PRO A 75 3.57 -1.96 11.88
C PRO A 75 4.83 -2.55 12.51
N GLY A 76 5.02 -3.87 12.40
CA GLY A 76 6.21 -4.56 12.90
C GLY A 76 7.51 -4.11 12.23
N MET A 77 7.50 -3.96 10.90
CA MET A 77 8.64 -3.46 10.13
C MET A 77 9.00 -2.03 10.50
N VAL A 78 7.99 -1.17 10.59
CA VAL A 78 8.18 0.24 10.96
C VAL A 78 8.72 0.36 12.38
N LYS A 79 8.18 -0.42 13.33
CA LYS A 79 8.68 -0.48 14.70
C LYS A 79 10.14 -0.94 14.75
N ALA A 80 10.49 -1.99 13.99
CA ALA A 80 11.87 -2.48 13.91
C ALA A 80 12.84 -1.41 13.36
N ALA A 81 12.43 -0.67 12.31
CA ALA A 81 13.23 0.41 11.75
C ALA A 81 13.49 1.53 12.77
N TYR A 82 12.46 2.02 13.46
CA TYR A 82 12.62 3.03 14.50
C TYR A 82 13.39 2.55 15.74
N SER A 83 13.37 1.24 16.01
CA SER A 83 14.11 0.66 17.14
C SER A 83 15.52 0.22 16.77
N SER A 84 15.98 0.46 15.55
CA SER A 84 17.32 0.05 15.08
C SER A 84 18.47 0.86 15.66
N GLY A 85 18.17 2.03 16.25
CA GLY A 85 19.17 2.99 16.71
C GLY A 85 19.69 3.93 15.61
N LYS A 86 19.14 3.85 14.40
CA LYS A 86 19.50 4.70 13.25
C LYS A 86 18.37 5.65 12.85
N PRO A 87 18.66 6.78 12.20
CA PRO A 87 17.65 7.61 11.59
C PRO A 87 16.75 6.78 10.65
N ALA A 88 15.44 6.84 10.84
CA ALA A 88 14.49 6.08 10.04
C ALA A 88 13.29 6.94 9.64
N LEU A 89 12.86 6.78 8.40
CA LEU A 89 11.61 7.30 7.86
C LEU A 89 10.70 6.10 7.61
N GLY A 90 9.72 5.90 8.49
CA GLY A 90 8.82 4.76 8.46
C GLY A 90 7.44 5.14 7.96
N VAL A 91 6.91 4.35 7.01
CA VAL A 91 5.54 4.44 6.52
C VAL A 91 4.86 3.10 6.75
N GLY A 92 3.88 3.10 7.63
CA GLY A 92 3.08 1.94 8.00
C GLY A 92 1.72 1.90 7.30
N ALA A 93 0.77 1.20 7.94
CA ALA A 93 -0.62 1.20 7.51
C ALA A 93 -1.21 2.60 7.65
N GLY A 94 -1.82 3.08 6.58
CA GLY A 94 -2.51 4.36 6.53
C GLY A 94 -4.02 4.17 6.38
N ASN A 95 -4.74 5.26 6.58
CA ASN A 95 -6.14 5.40 6.19
C ASN A 95 -6.28 6.75 5.50
N ALA A 96 -6.35 6.73 4.17
CA ALA A 96 -6.43 7.92 3.35
C ALA A 96 -7.91 8.30 3.15
N PRO A 97 -8.46 9.32 3.84
CA PRO A 97 -9.81 9.81 3.57
C PRO A 97 -9.80 10.75 2.36
N ALA A 98 -10.84 10.67 1.53
CA ALA A 98 -11.14 11.65 0.51
C ALA A 98 -12.25 12.58 1.00
N TYR A 99 -11.99 13.87 1.09
CA TYR A 99 -13.01 14.87 1.42
C TYR A 99 -13.65 15.42 0.14
N VAL A 100 -14.97 15.40 0.11
CA VAL A 100 -15.80 15.89 -1.00
C VAL A 100 -16.57 17.11 -0.55
N ASP A 101 -16.07 18.28 -0.93
CA ASP A 101 -16.65 19.60 -0.61
C ASP A 101 -17.96 19.84 -1.38
N LYS A 102 -18.84 20.66 -0.81
CA LYS A 102 -20.15 21.01 -1.39
C LYS A 102 -20.06 21.70 -2.75
N ASN A 103 -18.95 22.34 -3.07
CA ASN A 103 -18.76 23.07 -4.35
C ASN A 103 -18.06 22.23 -5.42
N VAL A 104 -17.85 20.93 -5.21
CA VAL A 104 -17.15 20.07 -6.16
C VAL A 104 -18.03 19.71 -7.36
N ASP A 105 -17.39 19.47 -8.51
CA ASP A 105 -18.03 18.73 -9.61
C ASP A 105 -18.19 17.26 -9.18
N ILE A 106 -19.41 16.88 -8.83
CA ILE A 106 -19.76 15.55 -8.30
C ILE A 106 -19.46 14.45 -9.32
N VAL A 107 -19.68 14.72 -10.62
CA VAL A 107 -19.45 13.73 -11.68
C VAL A 107 -17.95 13.40 -11.77
N ARG A 108 -17.13 14.43 -11.75
CA ARG A 108 -15.67 14.31 -11.74
C ARG A 108 -15.17 13.65 -10.45
N ALA A 109 -15.61 14.12 -9.30
CA ALA A 109 -15.20 13.58 -8.00
C ALA A 109 -15.52 12.08 -7.88
N ALA A 110 -16.74 11.66 -8.26
CA ALA A 110 -17.10 10.25 -8.26
C ALA A 110 -16.26 9.42 -9.25
N ASN A 111 -15.93 9.99 -10.42
CA ASN A 111 -15.06 9.35 -11.39
C ASN A 111 -13.65 9.11 -10.82
N ASP A 112 -13.06 10.14 -10.26
CA ASP A 112 -11.69 10.12 -9.74
C ASP A 112 -11.58 9.15 -8.55
N LEU A 113 -12.55 9.14 -7.65
CA LEU A 113 -12.65 8.19 -6.53
C LEU A 113 -12.72 6.73 -7.00
N VAL A 114 -13.57 6.44 -7.99
CA VAL A 114 -13.70 5.08 -8.52
C VAL A 114 -12.44 4.63 -9.25
N LEU A 115 -11.85 5.49 -10.10
CA LEU A 115 -10.61 5.18 -10.81
C LEU A 115 -9.45 4.94 -9.84
N SER A 116 -9.29 5.81 -8.85
CA SER A 116 -8.24 5.66 -7.84
C SER A 116 -8.42 4.37 -7.03
N LYS A 117 -9.63 4.10 -6.54
CA LYS A 117 -9.89 2.90 -5.73
C LYS A 117 -9.85 1.60 -6.54
N HIS A 118 -10.23 1.65 -7.81
CA HIS A 118 -10.20 0.47 -8.69
C HIS A 118 -8.78 0.09 -9.10
N PHE A 119 -7.86 1.04 -9.15
CA PHE A 119 -6.47 0.78 -9.52
C PHE A 119 -5.86 -0.28 -8.61
N ASP A 120 -5.28 -1.32 -9.22
CA ASP A 120 -4.67 -2.45 -8.53
C ASP A 120 -5.58 -3.08 -7.45
N TYR A 121 -6.87 -3.14 -7.72
CA TYR A 121 -7.92 -3.60 -6.77
C TYR A 121 -7.85 -2.96 -5.38
N GLY A 122 -7.43 -1.70 -5.32
CA GLY A 122 -7.32 -0.95 -4.07
C GLY A 122 -6.18 -1.38 -3.16
N MET A 123 -5.17 -2.06 -3.70
CA MET A 123 -4.02 -2.56 -2.94
C MET A 123 -3.04 -1.48 -2.51
N ILE A 124 -2.97 -0.37 -3.26
CA ILE A 124 -2.04 0.70 -2.96
C ILE A 124 -2.47 1.43 -1.67
N CYS A 125 -1.54 1.63 -0.75
CA CYS A 125 -1.76 2.33 0.52
C CYS A 125 -2.24 3.79 0.36
N ALA A 126 -2.04 4.40 -0.81
CA ALA A 126 -2.48 5.75 -1.14
C ALA A 126 -3.92 5.81 -1.66
N THR A 127 -4.59 4.66 -1.93
CA THR A 127 -5.99 4.67 -2.35
C THR A 127 -6.89 5.08 -1.19
N GLU A 128 -8.00 5.72 -1.50
CA GLU A 128 -8.95 6.18 -0.50
C GLU A 128 -9.60 4.99 0.22
N GLN A 129 -9.57 5.00 1.56
CA GLN A 129 -10.25 4.03 2.40
C GLN A 129 -11.59 4.55 2.95
N ALA A 130 -11.76 5.86 2.98
CA ALA A 130 -12.99 6.49 3.43
C ALA A 130 -13.33 7.70 2.56
N ILE A 131 -14.62 7.96 2.39
CA ILE A 131 -15.13 9.17 1.73
C ILE A 131 -15.86 9.98 2.80
N ILE A 132 -15.43 11.22 2.98
CA ILE A 132 -16.06 12.20 3.85
C ILE A 132 -16.71 13.23 2.93
N ALA A 133 -18.03 13.29 2.90
CA ALA A 133 -18.75 14.19 2.00
C ALA A 133 -19.60 15.18 2.80
N ASP A 134 -19.64 16.42 2.33
CA ASP A 134 -20.59 17.40 2.85
C ASP A 134 -22.02 16.90 2.66
N LYS A 135 -22.90 17.26 3.59
CA LYS A 135 -24.29 16.78 3.63
C LYS A 135 -25.03 17.06 2.32
N GLU A 136 -24.78 18.21 1.74
CA GLU A 136 -25.42 18.68 0.50
C GLU A 136 -25.09 17.83 -0.73
N VAL A 137 -23.87 17.29 -0.79
CA VAL A 137 -23.41 16.49 -1.92
C VAL A 137 -23.50 14.97 -1.67
N TYR A 138 -23.83 14.53 -0.48
CA TYR A 138 -23.87 13.12 -0.11
C TYR A 138 -24.78 12.28 -1.02
N ALA A 139 -26.07 12.66 -1.13
CA ALA A 139 -27.02 11.88 -1.92
C ALA A 139 -26.71 11.89 -3.43
N PRO A 140 -26.40 13.05 -4.06
CA PRO A 140 -25.90 13.08 -5.44
C PRO A 140 -24.63 12.24 -5.66
N LEU A 141 -23.67 12.27 -4.75
CA LEU A 141 -22.44 11.49 -4.84
C LEU A 141 -22.72 9.98 -4.82
N ILE A 142 -23.54 9.50 -3.89
CA ILE A 142 -23.97 8.08 -3.85
C ILE A 142 -24.62 7.64 -5.15
N LYS A 143 -25.51 8.47 -5.70
CA LYS A 143 -26.16 8.19 -7.01
C LYS A 143 -25.13 8.06 -8.13
N GLU A 144 -24.15 8.95 -8.16
CA GLU A 144 -23.13 8.96 -9.19
C GLU A 144 -22.14 7.80 -9.05
N LEU A 145 -21.75 7.44 -7.81
CA LEU A 145 -20.95 6.25 -7.54
C LEU A 145 -21.66 4.96 -8.00
N LYS A 146 -22.97 4.83 -7.71
CA LYS A 146 -23.79 3.68 -8.19
C LYS A 146 -23.85 3.62 -9.72
N ARG A 147 -23.97 4.78 -10.40
CA ARG A 147 -23.93 4.87 -11.87
C ARG A 147 -22.61 4.34 -12.43
N ARG A 148 -21.51 4.49 -11.70
CA ARG A 148 -20.18 3.96 -12.01
C ARG A 148 -19.94 2.54 -11.51
N LYS A 149 -20.99 1.83 -11.15
CA LYS A 149 -20.95 0.43 -10.71
C LYS A 149 -20.31 0.20 -9.34
N ALA A 150 -20.18 1.23 -8.51
CA ALA A 150 -19.89 1.03 -7.10
C ALA A 150 -21.08 0.31 -6.43
N TYR A 151 -20.79 -0.78 -5.77
CA TYR A 151 -21.77 -1.55 -5.02
C TYR A 151 -21.71 -1.18 -3.53
N PHE A 152 -22.85 -0.94 -2.92
CA PHE A 152 -22.97 -0.62 -1.51
C PHE A 152 -23.53 -1.82 -0.78
N VAL A 153 -22.67 -2.50 -0.04
CA VAL A 153 -23.06 -3.67 0.77
C VAL A 153 -24.01 -3.27 1.90
N ASN A 154 -25.00 -4.12 2.16
CA ASN A 154 -25.83 -4.00 3.36
C ASN A 154 -25.14 -4.61 4.59
N ASP A 155 -25.77 -4.54 5.75
CA ASP A 155 -25.16 -4.98 7.02
C ASP A 155 -24.90 -6.50 7.04
N GLU A 156 -25.77 -7.31 6.43
CA GLU A 156 -25.57 -8.77 6.33
C GLU A 156 -24.40 -9.11 5.42
N GLU A 157 -24.33 -8.50 4.25
CA GLU A 157 -23.25 -8.65 3.28
C GLU A 157 -21.91 -8.19 3.88
N LYS A 158 -21.94 -7.05 4.59
CA LYS A 158 -20.78 -6.54 5.31
C LYS A 158 -20.28 -7.53 6.34
N ALA A 159 -21.14 -8.11 7.17
CA ALA A 159 -20.75 -9.09 8.18
C ALA A 159 -20.13 -10.34 7.55
N LYS A 160 -20.68 -10.83 6.42
CA LYS A 160 -20.11 -11.95 5.67
C LYS A 160 -18.72 -11.64 5.12
N LEU A 161 -18.54 -10.44 4.52
CA LEU A 161 -17.25 -10.01 4.03
C LEU A 161 -16.22 -9.86 5.16
N GLU A 162 -16.58 -9.22 6.27
CA GLU A 162 -15.70 -9.07 7.42
C GLU A 162 -15.27 -10.44 7.97
N GLN A 163 -16.20 -11.36 8.13
CA GLN A 163 -15.90 -12.72 8.58
C GLN A 163 -14.94 -13.45 7.65
N TYR A 164 -15.12 -13.32 6.35
CA TYR A 164 -14.23 -13.93 5.37
C TYR A 164 -12.85 -13.27 5.32
N MET A 165 -12.83 -11.95 5.32
CA MET A 165 -11.59 -11.19 5.17
C MET A 165 -10.73 -11.19 6.43
N PHE A 166 -11.36 -11.18 7.61
CA PHE A 166 -10.67 -10.94 8.88
C PHE A 166 -10.90 -12.03 9.95
N GLY A 167 -11.77 -13.01 9.67
CA GLY A 167 -12.13 -14.09 10.61
C GLY A 167 -13.03 -13.62 11.76
N CYS A 168 -13.45 -12.35 11.75
CA CYS A 168 -14.35 -11.78 12.75
C CYS A 168 -15.07 -10.56 12.17
N THR A 169 -16.21 -10.19 12.76
CA THR A 169 -16.91 -8.95 12.44
C THR A 169 -16.36 -7.78 13.24
N ALA A 170 -16.52 -6.57 12.72
CA ALA A 170 -16.21 -5.34 13.45
C ALA A 170 -16.94 -5.33 14.81
N TYR A 171 -16.27 -4.82 15.83
CA TYR A 171 -16.78 -4.75 17.22
C TYR A 171 -17.03 -6.10 17.91
N SER A 172 -16.60 -7.22 17.36
CA SER A 172 -16.69 -8.54 18.01
C SER A 172 -15.79 -8.72 19.24
N GLY A 173 -14.87 -7.77 19.47
CA GLY A 173 -13.86 -7.87 20.52
C GLY A 173 -12.70 -8.84 20.19
N GLN A 174 -12.75 -9.47 19.02
CA GLN A 174 -11.69 -10.36 18.54
C GLN A 174 -10.62 -9.59 17.78
N THR A 175 -9.39 -10.09 17.78
CA THR A 175 -8.31 -9.53 16.98
C THR A 175 -8.47 -9.95 15.50
N PRO A 176 -8.67 -9.01 14.57
CA PRO A 176 -8.81 -9.34 13.16
C PRO A 176 -7.52 -9.93 12.60
N LYS A 177 -7.64 -10.99 11.81
CA LYS A 177 -6.53 -11.62 11.09
C LYS A 177 -6.84 -11.64 9.60
N LEU A 178 -6.10 -10.86 8.82
CA LEU A 178 -6.29 -10.80 7.39
C LEU A 178 -6.13 -12.19 6.74
N ASN A 179 -7.13 -12.61 5.99
CA ASN A 179 -7.06 -13.78 5.14
C ASN A 179 -6.12 -13.50 3.96
N SER A 180 -5.00 -14.21 3.89
CA SER A 180 -3.94 -13.99 2.89
C SER A 180 -4.37 -14.22 1.44
N VAL A 181 -5.52 -14.85 1.21
CA VAL A 181 -6.06 -15.08 -0.13
C VAL A 181 -6.77 -13.82 -0.70
N VAL A 182 -7.26 -12.94 0.17
CA VAL A 182 -8.08 -11.78 -0.22
C VAL A 182 -7.30 -10.68 -0.94
N PRO A 183 -6.09 -10.27 -0.49
CA PRO A 183 -5.37 -9.19 -1.14
C PRO A 183 -5.16 -9.42 -2.64
N GLY A 184 -5.49 -8.41 -3.45
CA GLY A 184 -5.38 -8.45 -4.91
C GLY A 184 -6.52 -9.18 -5.63
N LYS A 185 -7.56 -9.60 -4.92
CA LYS A 185 -8.75 -10.19 -5.55
C LYS A 185 -9.71 -9.12 -6.06
N SER A 186 -10.34 -9.43 -7.19
CA SER A 186 -11.33 -8.54 -7.79
C SER A 186 -12.62 -8.46 -6.95
N PRO A 187 -13.41 -7.38 -7.10
CA PRO A 187 -14.73 -7.29 -6.48
C PRO A 187 -15.64 -8.45 -6.89
N GLN A 188 -15.53 -8.91 -8.14
CA GLN A 188 -16.31 -10.07 -8.64
C GLN A 188 -15.96 -11.35 -7.88
N TYR A 189 -14.70 -11.60 -7.62
CA TYR A 189 -14.28 -12.74 -6.81
C TYR A 189 -14.90 -12.70 -5.42
N LEU A 190 -14.85 -11.54 -4.77
CA LEU A 190 -15.43 -11.36 -3.44
C LEU A 190 -16.95 -11.52 -3.45
N SER A 191 -17.64 -11.01 -4.49
CA SER A 191 -19.09 -11.12 -4.61
C SER A 191 -19.56 -12.56 -4.86
N LEU A 192 -18.88 -13.31 -5.73
CA LEU A 192 -19.26 -14.69 -6.07
C LEU A 192 -19.14 -15.65 -4.88
N ILE A 193 -18.25 -15.40 -3.96
CA ILE A 193 -17.98 -16.29 -2.84
C ILE A 193 -18.78 -15.88 -1.58
N HIS A 194 -19.12 -14.59 -1.43
CA HIS A 194 -19.57 -14.06 -0.14
C HIS A 194 -20.83 -13.20 -0.17
N ILE A 195 -21.24 -12.71 -1.33
CA ILE A 195 -22.42 -11.88 -1.52
C ILE A 195 -23.39 -12.54 -2.47
#